data_d2e496f691da94fa732bede93249cea8
#
_entry.id   d2e496f691da94fa732bede93249cea8
#
_cell.length_a   1.000
_cell.length_b   1.000
_cell.length_c   1.000
_cell.angle_alpha   90.00
_cell.angle_beta   90.00
_cell.angle_gamma   90.00
#
_symmetry.space_group_name_H-M   'P 1'
#
loop_
_entity.id
_entity.type
_entity.pdbx_description
1 polymer ?
#
loop_
_entity_poly.entity_id
_entity_poly.type
_entity_poly.pdbx_seq_one_letter_code
_entity_poly.pdbx_strand_id
1 'polypeptide(L)'
;MSYTLYYFPIRGRGEQIRLFFHALDIDFDDVHVKRESFLELKQQGPAMLAFGSLPMLEDGAFRLCQGPVILSYLWRKHDGERTDPQHGAMTDAIAWGAEDLRMCYFKLFGDDAETKRAEFVAGDWQQRWLPHLDGLLALNGRPGHFVGERLSHADIAMWDVLDAILTNIESAKLDGFSRLQAFYDAIRNRPTVAAYVESGKRLS
;
A
#
# COMPACT_ATOMS: atom_id res chain seq x y z
N MET A 1 5.26 15.01 -17.63
CA MET A 1 6.08 13.84 -17.23
C MET A 1 5.10 12.69 -17.13
N SER A 2 5.35 11.57 -17.82
CA SER A 2 4.46 10.41 -17.79
C SER A 2 5.14 9.34 -16.95
N TYR A 3 4.44 8.85 -15.92
CA TYR A 3 4.86 7.69 -15.13
C TYR A 3 4.33 6.43 -15.79
N THR A 4 5.10 5.34 -15.74
CA THR A 4 4.62 4.01 -16.12
C THR A 4 4.86 3.04 -14.98
N LEU A 5 3.79 2.43 -14.49
CA LEU A 5 3.85 1.37 -13.49
C LEU A 5 3.77 0.01 -14.18
N TYR A 6 4.76 -0.83 -13.96
CA TYR A 6 4.76 -2.22 -14.41
C TYR A 6 4.46 -3.15 -13.23
N TYR A 7 3.35 -3.85 -13.30
CA TYR A 7 3.00 -4.86 -12.31
C TYR A 7 2.11 -5.95 -12.91
N PHE A 8 1.91 -7.04 -12.18
CA PHE A 8 0.97 -8.09 -12.58
C PHE A 8 -0.48 -7.58 -12.54
N PRO A 9 -1.41 -8.21 -13.31
CA PRO A 9 -2.83 -7.82 -13.32
C PRO A 9 -3.55 -8.32 -12.03
N ILE A 10 -3.04 -7.96 -10.89
CA ILE A 10 -3.56 -8.23 -9.54
C ILE A 10 -3.32 -7.01 -8.66
N ARG A 11 -4.00 -6.91 -7.54
CA ARG A 11 -3.77 -5.86 -6.54
C ARG A 11 -2.35 -5.94 -5.99
N GLY A 12 -2.05 -6.95 -5.22
CA GLY A 12 -0.73 -7.25 -4.66
C GLY A 12 0.03 -6.01 -4.18
N ARG A 13 1.34 -5.95 -4.48
CA ARG A 13 2.19 -4.79 -4.15
C ARG A 13 2.05 -3.61 -5.10
N GLY A 14 1.44 -3.79 -6.26
CA GLY A 14 1.20 -2.71 -7.22
C GLY A 14 0.06 -1.78 -6.78
N GLU A 15 -0.92 -2.31 -6.06
CA GLU A 15 -2.14 -1.59 -5.73
C GLU A 15 -1.90 -0.33 -4.89
N GLN A 16 -1.02 -0.38 -3.91
CA GLN A 16 -0.66 0.79 -3.12
C GLN A 16 -0.09 1.94 -3.98
N ILE A 17 0.58 1.62 -5.10
CA ILE A 17 1.13 2.61 -6.02
C ILE A 17 0.02 3.18 -6.90
N ARG A 18 -0.90 2.34 -7.40
CA ARG A 18 -2.10 2.79 -8.12
C ARG A 18 -2.95 3.73 -7.27
N LEU A 19 -3.20 3.33 -6.03
CA LEU A 19 -3.95 4.14 -5.06
C LEU A 19 -3.26 5.48 -4.79
N PHE A 20 -1.93 5.50 -4.69
CA PHE A 20 -1.19 6.74 -4.49
C PHE A 20 -1.37 7.71 -5.67
N PHE A 21 -1.25 7.23 -6.89
CA PHE A 21 -1.49 8.04 -8.08
C PHE A 21 -2.91 8.59 -8.12
N HIS A 22 -3.91 7.74 -7.87
CA HIS A 22 -5.30 8.18 -7.82
C HIS A 22 -5.58 9.15 -6.66
N ALA A 23 -5.00 8.92 -5.47
CA ALA A 23 -5.20 9.78 -4.32
C ALA A 23 -4.69 11.22 -4.52
N LEU A 24 -3.66 11.39 -5.35
CA LEU A 24 -3.06 12.68 -5.69
C LEU A 24 -3.48 13.20 -7.07
N ASP A 25 -4.39 12.51 -7.76
CA ASP A 25 -4.84 12.86 -9.11
C ASP A 25 -3.68 13.00 -10.11
N ILE A 26 -2.76 12.03 -10.09
CA ILE A 26 -1.58 12.00 -10.95
C ILE A 26 -1.81 10.98 -12.06
N ASP A 27 -1.68 11.42 -13.31
CA ASP A 27 -1.77 10.56 -14.47
C ASP A 27 -0.57 9.59 -14.56
N PHE A 28 -0.85 8.34 -14.88
CA PHE A 28 0.15 7.29 -15.12
C PHE A 28 -0.36 6.22 -16.07
N ASP A 29 0.56 5.52 -16.69
CA ASP A 29 0.30 4.31 -17.50
C ASP A 29 0.43 3.08 -16.61
N ASP A 30 -0.65 2.28 -16.49
CA ASP A 30 -0.65 1.02 -15.72
C ASP A 30 -0.45 -0.17 -16.68
N VAL A 31 0.78 -0.65 -16.77
CA VAL A 31 1.16 -1.77 -17.63
C VAL A 31 1.01 -3.08 -16.90
N HIS A 32 -0.01 -3.84 -17.28
CA HIS A 32 -0.28 -5.18 -16.74
C HIS A 32 0.66 -6.22 -17.38
N VAL A 33 1.70 -6.59 -16.64
CA VAL A 33 2.74 -7.52 -17.09
C VAL A 33 2.26 -8.96 -16.98
N LYS A 34 2.18 -9.67 -18.11
CA LYS A 34 1.90 -11.11 -18.13
C LYS A 34 3.18 -11.90 -17.80
N ARG A 35 3.02 -13.20 -17.50
CA ARG A 35 4.13 -14.07 -17.08
C ARG A 35 5.26 -14.13 -18.14
N GLU A 36 4.90 -14.23 -19.40
CA GLU A 36 5.84 -14.30 -20.50
C GLU A 36 6.67 -13.01 -20.61
N SER A 37 5.98 -11.87 -20.62
CA SER A 37 6.61 -10.54 -20.64
C SER A 37 7.47 -10.28 -19.40
N PHE A 38 7.07 -10.81 -18.23
CA PHE A 38 7.90 -10.71 -17.02
C PHE A 38 9.23 -11.45 -17.16
N LEU A 39 9.23 -12.63 -17.78
CA LEU A 39 10.46 -13.38 -18.04
C LEU A 39 11.39 -12.63 -19.00
N GLU A 40 10.83 -12.00 -20.03
CA GLU A 40 11.59 -11.15 -20.97
C GLU A 40 12.20 -9.92 -20.28
N LEU A 41 11.41 -9.22 -19.43
CA LEU A 41 11.92 -8.10 -18.64
C LEU A 41 13.05 -8.54 -17.70
N LYS A 42 12.90 -9.69 -17.07
CA LYS A 42 13.92 -10.24 -16.17
C LYS A 42 15.22 -10.59 -16.87
N GLN A 43 15.15 -11.08 -18.12
CA GLN A 43 16.33 -11.39 -18.95
C GLN A 43 17.13 -10.14 -19.32
N GLN A 44 16.52 -8.95 -19.30
CA GLN A 44 17.23 -7.69 -19.55
C GLN A 44 18.14 -7.29 -18.38
N GLY A 45 18.09 -8.03 -17.29
CA GLY A 45 19.00 -7.88 -16.16
C GLY A 45 18.68 -6.72 -15.21
N PRO A 46 19.65 -6.38 -14.31
CA PRO A 46 19.42 -5.41 -13.24
C PRO A 46 19.13 -3.99 -13.71
N ALA A 47 19.53 -3.61 -14.90
CA ALA A 47 19.23 -2.30 -15.48
C ALA A 47 17.72 -2.12 -15.75
N MET A 48 17.00 -3.22 -15.97
CA MET A 48 15.54 -3.22 -16.13
C MET A 48 14.83 -3.53 -14.84
N LEU A 49 15.17 -4.63 -14.18
CA LEU A 49 14.59 -5.07 -12.90
C LEU A 49 15.70 -5.30 -11.88
N ALA A 50 15.98 -4.30 -11.05
CA ALA A 50 17.11 -4.30 -10.10
C ALA A 50 17.22 -5.58 -9.25
N PHE A 51 16.08 -6.17 -8.86
CA PHE A 51 16.03 -7.42 -8.07
C PHE A 51 15.29 -8.54 -8.79
N GLY A 52 15.11 -8.43 -10.12
CA GLY A 52 14.37 -9.42 -10.91
C GLY A 52 12.89 -9.57 -10.47
N SER A 53 12.29 -8.51 -9.91
CA SER A 53 10.93 -8.52 -9.37
C SER A 53 10.18 -7.22 -9.68
N LEU A 54 8.86 -7.31 -9.68
CA LEU A 54 7.92 -6.20 -9.78
C LEU A 54 7.32 -5.88 -8.39
N PRO A 55 6.80 -4.66 -8.14
CA PRO A 55 6.57 -3.58 -9.10
C PRO A 55 7.84 -2.88 -9.56
N MET A 56 7.76 -2.26 -10.75
CA MET A 56 8.74 -1.32 -11.27
C MET A 56 8.02 -0.05 -11.73
N LEU A 57 8.56 1.09 -11.38
CA LEU A 57 8.16 2.42 -11.85
C LEU A 57 9.18 2.93 -12.88
N GLU A 58 8.70 3.45 -13.99
CA GLU A 58 9.48 4.33 -14.88
C GLU A 58 9.05 5.79 -14.69
N ASP A 59 10.03 6.68 -14.58
CA ASP A 59 9.87 8.13 -14.57
C ASP A 59 10.87 8.71 -15.58
N GLY A 60 10.46 8.81 -16.83
CA GLY A 60 11.35 9.07 -17.95
C GLY A 60 12.40 7.96 -18.10
N ALA A 61 13.68 8.29 -17.97
CA ALA A 61 14.77 7.31 -18.04
C ALA A 61 15.09 6.64 -16.67
N PHE A 62 14.49 7.14 -15.60
CA PHE A 62 14.70 6.60 -14.25
C PHE A 62 13.80 5.38 -14.01
N ARG A 63 14.38 4.29 -13.51
CA ARG A 63 13.67 3.07 -13.14
C ARG A 63 13.87 2.75 -11.67
N LEU A 64 12.78 2.41 -11.01
CA LEU A 64 12.78 2.13 -9.58
C LEU A 64 11.93 0.90 -9.28
N CYS A 65 12.50 -0.05 -8.54
CA CYS A 65 11.81 -1.22 -8.02
C CYS A 65 11.57 -1.07 -6.52
N GLN A 66 10.80 -2.00 -5.92
CA GLN A 66 10.40 -2.06 -4.51
C GLN A 66 9.27 -1.10 -4.14
N GLY A 67 8.08 -1.68 -3.88
CA GLY A 67 6.84 -0.92 -3.64
C GLY A 67 6.96 0.21 -2.62
N PRO A 68 7.46 -0.03 -1.37
CA PRO A 68 7.61 1.04 -0.38
C PRO A 68 8.58 2.14 -0.82
N VAL A 69 9.64 1.78 -1.56
CA VAL A 69 10.62 2.76 -2.06
C VAL A 69 10.03 3.61 -3.18
N ILE A 70 9.25 2.99 -4.07
CA ILE A 70 8.50 3.70 -5.12
C ILE A 70 7.55 4.73 -4.50
N LEU A 71 6.78 4.32 -3.50
CA LEU A 71 5.86 5.22 -2.79
C LEU A 71 6.58 6.38 -2.11
N SER A 72 7.68 6.10 -1.40
CA SER A 72 8.50 7.12 -0.75
C SER A 72 9.10 8.11 -1.77
N TYR A 73 9.56 7.60 -2.92
CA TYR A 73 10.06 8.44 -4.03
C TYR A 73 8.98 9.37 -4.57
N LEU A 74 7.81 8.82 -4.90
CA LEU A 74 6.67 9.58 -5.44
C LEU A 74 6.19 10.63 -4.43
N TRP A 75 6.06 10.25 -3.15
CA TRP A 75 5.66 11.19 -2.10
C TRP A 75 6.64 12.36 -1.99
N ARG A 76 7.95 12.11 -1.90
CA ARG A 76 8.97 13.17 -1.84
C ARG A 76 8.99 14.06 -3.06
N LYS A 77 8.62 13.52 -4.21
CA LYS A 77 8.59 14.28 -5.48
C LYS A 77 7.37 15.19 -5.59
N HIS A 78 6.22 14.78 -5.08
CA HIS A 78 4.94 15.49 -5.28
C HIS A 78 4.47 16.27 -4.06
N ASP A 79 4.55 15.73 -2.87
CA ASP A 79 3.94 16.33 -1.68
C ASP A 79 4.74 16.14 -0.40
N GLY A 80 5.89 15.49 -0.46
CA GLY A 80 6.69 15.17 0.73
C GLY A 80 7.28 16.40 1.40
N GLU A 81 7.14 16.50 2.71
CA GLU A 81 7.93 17.43 3.50
C GLU A 81 9.40 17.07 3.42
N ARG A 82 10.16 17.96 2.79
CA ARG A 82 11.60 17.75 2.54
C ARG A 82 12.48 18.23 3.70
N THR A 83 11.90 18.83 4.72
CA THR A 83 12.60 19.64 5.70
C THR A 83 12.83 18.97 7.04
N ASP A 84 12.03 17.95 7.40
CA ASP A 84 12.18 17.22 8.66
C ASP A 84 12.56 15.74 8.43
N PRO A 85 13.83 15.38 8.68
CA PRO A 85 14.28 13.99 8.56
C PRO A 85 13.54 13.01 9.49
N GLN A 86 13.10 13.46 10.68
CA GLN A 86 12.39 12.60 11.63
C GLN A 86 10.99 12.30 11.15
N HIS A 87 10.29 13.32 10.62
CA HIS A 87 8.98 13.14 9.99
C HIS A 87 9.07 12.15 8.82
N GLY A 88 10.04 12.32 7.93
CA GLY A 88 10.27 11.41 6.80
C GLY A 88 10.56 9.98 7.25
N ALA A 89 11.40 9.80 8.27
CA ALA A 89 11.74 8.48 8.81
C ALA A 89 10.54 7.79 9.46
N MET A 90 9.70 8.52 10.21
CA MET A 90 8.47 7.97 10.80
C MET A 90 7.47 7.56 9.72
N THR A 91 7.32 8.36 8.68
CA THR A 91 6.45 8.05 7.54
C THR A 91 6.93 6.80 6.81
N ASP A 92 8.23 6.69 6.53
CA ASP A 92 8.82 5.49 5.93
C ASP A 92 8.65 4.26 6.85
N ALA A 93 8.80 4.40 8.17
CA ALA A 93 8.60 3.31 9.13
C ALA A 93 7.17 2.75 9.10
N ILE A 94 6.16 3.61 9.02
CA ILE A 94 4.75 3.18 8.89
C ILE A 94 4.52 2.47 7.54
N ALA A 95 5.09 2.98 6.45
CA ALA A 95 4.96 2.35 5.13
C ALA A 95 5.61 0.95 5.10
N TRP A 96 6.76 0.76 5.78
CA TRP A 96 7.37 -0.55 5.94
C TRP A 96 6.57 -1.46 6.88
N GLY A 97 5.96 -0.93 7.94
CA GLY A 97 5.02 -1.67 8.78
C GLY A 97 3.81 -2.18 7.99
N ALA A 98 3.33 -1.40 7.01
CA ALA A 98 2.27 -1.86 6.10
C ALA A 98 2.75 -3.04 5.22
N GLU A 99 4.02 -3.05 4.78
CA GLU A 99 4.58 -4.19 4.03
C GLU A 99 4.74 -5.43 4.93
N ASP A 100 5.13 -5.27 6.20
CA ASP A 100 5.17 -6.38 7.15
C ASP A 100 3.79 -7.01 7.36
N LEU A 101 2.74 -6.20 7.52
CA LEU A 101 1.36 -6.66 7.60
C LEU A 101 0.93 -7.35 6.31
N ARG A 102 1.30 -6.80 5.14
CA ARG A 102 1.04 -7.40 3.83
C ARG A 102 1.69 -8.77 3.69
N MET A 103 2.90 -8.94 4.20
CA MET A 103 3.59 -10.24 4.22
C MET A 103 2.86 -11.25 5.11
N CYS A 104 2.28 -10.83 6.23
CA CYS A 104 1.40 -11.71 7.02
C CYS A 104 0.16 -12.09 6.21
N TYR A 105 -0.50 -11.11 5.59
CA TYR A 105 -1.69 -11.32 4.76
C TYR A 105 -1.44 -12.31 3.60
N PHE A 106 -0.33 -12.21 2.89
CA PHE A 106 -0.02 -13.12 1.78
C PHE A 106 0.15 -14.59 2.20
N LYS A 107 0.47 -14.86 3.46
CA LYS A 107 0.57 -16.23 4.00
C LYS A 107 -0.78 -16.87 4.28
N LEU A 108 -1.88 -16.11 4.22
CA LEU A 108 -3.24 -16.57 4.53
C LEU A 108 -3.97 -17.21 3.34
N PHE A 109 -3.24 -17.48 2.25
CA PHE A 109 -3.78 -18.10 1.04
C PHE A 109 -3.14 -19.47 0.81
N GLY A 110 -3.73 -20.26 -0.11
CA GLY A 110 -3.29 -21.60 -0.43
C GLY A 110 -3.90 -22.64 0.51
N ASP A 111 -3.15 -23.70 0.76
CA ASP A 111 -3.62 -24.82 1.61
C ASP A 111 -3.91 -24.33 3.04
N ASP A 112 -4.99 -24.84 3.64
CA ASP A 112 -5.46 -24.49 5.00
C ASP A 112 -5.77 -23.00 5.20
N ALA A 113 -6.14 -22.27 4.13
CA ALA A 113 -6.39 -20.82 4.17
C ALA A 113 -7.44 -20.43 5.23
N GLU A 114 -8.50 -21.22 5.42
CA GLU A 114 -9.55 -20.95 6.41
C GLU A 114 -8.99 -21.00 7.84
N THR A 115 -8.24 -22.03 8.18
CA THR A 115 -7.59 -22.18 9.49
C THR A 115 -6.60 -21.04 9.73
N LYS A 116 -5.72 -20.75 8.75
CA LYS A 116 -4.74 -19.66 8.85
C LYS A 116 -5.39 -18.30 9.06
N ARG A 117 -6.50 -18.03 8.38
CA ARG A 117 -7.27 -16.78 8.54
C ARG A 117 -7.89 -16.69 9.94
N ALA A 118 -8.50 -17.76 10.42
CA ALA A 118 -9.08 -17.80 11.77
C ALA A 118 -8.01 -17.56 12.85
N GLU A 119 -6.87 -18.24 12.77
CA GLU A 119 -5.74 -18.08 13.68
C GLU A 119 -5.16 -16.65 13.61
N PHE A 120 -4.96 -16.10 12.41
CA PHE A 120 -4.49 -14.74 12.22
C PHE A 120 -5.43 -13.71 12.85
N VAL A 121 -6.75 -13.86 12.64
CA VAL A 121 -7.74 -12.92 13.19
C VAL A 121 -7.79 -12.98 14.71
N ALA A 122 -7.82 -14.20 15.29
CA ALA A 122 -7.89 -14.36 16.75
C ALA A 122 -6.57 -13.99 17.46
N GLY A 123 -5.44 -14.12 16.78
CA GLY A 123 -4.10 -13.82 17.30
C GLY A 123 -3.57 -12.47 16.83
N ASP A 124 -2.69 -12.49 15.83
CA ASP A 124 -1.92 -11.31 15.39
C ASP A 124 -2.78 -10.10 15.06
N TRP A 125 -3.94 -10.27 14.40
CA TRP A 125 -4.81 -9.17 14.03
C TRP A 125 -5.35 -8.44 15.26
N GLN A 126 -6.06 -9.15 16.14
CA GLN A 126 -6.70 -8.57 17.34
C GLN A 126 -5.72 -8.20 18.45
N GLN A 127 -4.64 -8.97 18.62
CA GLN A 127 -3.77 -8.80 19.79
C GLN A 127 -2.53 -7.96 19.51
N ARG A 128 -2.14 -7.81 18.24
CA ARG A 128 -0.95 -7.06 17.83
C ARG A 128 -1.28 -5.91 16.90
N TRP A 129 -1.78 -6.21 15.69
CA TRP A 129 -1.90 -5.18 14.65
C TRP A 129 -2.87 -4.07 15.01
N LEU A 130 -4.10 -4.41 15.37
CA LEU A 130 -5.12 -3.38 15.68
C LEU A 130 -4.73 -2.47 16.86
N PRO A 131 -4.29 -3.00 18.02
CA PRO A 131 -3.90 -2.14 19.15
C PRO A 131 -2.70 -1.22 18.80
N HIS A 132 -1.71 -1.72 18.05
CA HIS A 132 -0.54 -0.92 17.69
C HIS A 132 -0.90 0.15 16.67
N LEU A 133 -1.69 -0.16 15.65
CA LEU A 133 -2.10 0.81 14.65
C LEU A 133 -2.99 1.91 15.24
N ASP A 134 -3.96 1.56 16.08
CA ASP A 134 -4.80 2.55 16.79
C ASP A 134 -3.96 3.41 17.74
N GLY A 135 -2.96 2.80 18.41
CA GLY A 135 -2.00 3.50 19.25
C GLY A 135 -1.12 4.49 18.48
N LEU A 136 -0.63 4.12 17.30
CA LEU A 136 0.14 5.02 16.43
C LEU A 136 -0.69 6.22 15.97
N LEU A 137 -1.95 6.02 15.60
CA LEU A 137 -2.89 7.10 15.29
C LEU A 137 -3.13 8.02 16.50
N ALA A 138 -3.20 7.43 17.70
CA ALA A 138 -3.34 8.21 18.94
C ALA A 138 -2.10 9.07 19.22
N LEU A 139 -0.90 8.55 18.96
CA LEU A 139 0.37 9.28 19.13
C LEU A 139 0.49 10.47 18.19
N ASN A 140 0.04 10.35 16.94
CA ASN A 140 -0.01 11.48 16.02
C ASN A 140 -0.96 12.58 16.49
N GLY A 141 -2.02 12.23 17.23
CA GLY A 141 -3.00 13.17 17.76
C GLY A 141 -3.85 13.89 16.70
N ARG A 142 -3.70 13.53 15.43
CA ARG A 142 -4.43 14.08 14.27
C ARG A 142 -5.29 13.01 13.63
N PRO A 143 -6.61 13.25 13.46
CA PRO A 143 -7.48 12.27 12.82
C PRO A 143 -7.08 12.00 11.36
N GLY A 144 -7.15 10.74 10.94
CA GLY A 144 -7.04 10.36 9.55
C GLY A 144 -5.63 10.23 8.97
N HIS A 145 -4.56 10.42 9.79
CA HIS A 145 -3.17 10.27 9.34
C HIS A 145 -2.31 9.61 10.41
N PHE A 146 -1.36 8.77 9.99
CA PHE A 146 -0.38 8.16 10.90
C PHE A 146 0.72 9.14 11.31
N VAL A 147 1.10 10.06 10.42
CA VAL A 147 2.17 11.04 10.67
C VAL A 147 1.75 12.40 10.12
N GLY A 148 1.87 13.45 10.94
CA GLY A 148 1.58 14.82 10.52
C GLY A 148 0.10 15.11 10.26
N GLU A 149 -0.16 16.07 9.38
CA GLU A 149 -1.51 16.61 9.14
C GLU A 149 -2.02 16.36 7.70
N ARG A 150 -1.17 15.79 6.85
CA ARG A 150 -1.44 15.61 5.42
C ARG A 150 -1.31 14.15 5.03
N LEU A 151 -2.05 13.80 3.97
CA LEU A 151 -1.95 12.47 3.38
C LEU A 151 -0.51 12.18 2.98
N SER A 152 -0.01 11.03 3.43
CA SER A 152 1.32 10.54 3.09
C SER A 152 1.26 9.21 2.35
N HIS A 153 2.39 8.78 1.81
CA HIS A 153 2.52 7.46 1.22
C HIS A 153 2.31 6.33 2.25
N ALA A 154 2.59 6.60 3.53
CA ALA A 154 2.36 5.66 4.61
C ALA A 154 0.86 5.38 4.81
N ASP A 155 0.03 6.42 4.76
CA ASP A 155 -1.42 6.30 4.91
C ASP A 155 -2.00 5.45 3.77
N ILE A 156 -1.56 5.68 2.55
CA ILE A 156 -2.00 4.89 1.38
C ILE A 156 -1.55 3.44 1.48
N ALA A 157 -0.29 3.18 1.85
CA ALA A 157 0.24 1.83 2.00
C ALA A 157 -0.50 1.04 3.08
N MET A 158 -0.75 1.68 4.23
CA MET A 158 -1.47 1.06 5.34
C MET A 158 -2.94 0.85 4.99
N TRP A 159 -3.60 1.83 4.39
CA TRP A 159 -4.99 1.70 3.97
C TRP A 159 -5.18 0.55 2.97
N ASP A 160 -4.29 0.40 1.98
CA ASP A 160 -4.39 -0.67 0.99
C ASP A 160 -4.34 -2.06 1.61
N VAL A 161 -3.43 -2.30 2.55
CA VAL A 161 -3.34 -3.61 3.20
C VAL A 161 -4.50 -3.85 4.16
N LEU A 162 -4.98 -2.83 4.88
CA LEU A 162 -6.18 -2.92 5.71
C LEU A 162 -7.41 -3.26 4.85
N ASP A 163 -7.60 -2.55 3.74
CA ASP A 163 -8.69 -2.80 2.81
C ASP A 163 -8.64 -4.21 2.20
N ALA A 164 -7.45 -4.70 1.86
CA ALA A 164 -7.28 -6.06 1.38
C ALA A 164 -7.68 -7.11 2.44
N ILE A 165 -7.30 -6.90 3.70
CA ILE A 165 -7.65 -7.79 4.80
C ILE A 165 -9.17 -7.75 5.06
N LEU A 166 -9.75 -6.56 5.22
CA LEU A 166 -11.16 -6.37 5.54
C LEU A 166 -12.09 -6.88 4.43
N THR A 167 -11.66 -6.77 3.16
CA THR A 167 -12.43 -7.23 2.01
C THR A 167 -12.37 -8.75 1.83
N ASN A 168 -11.22 -9.38 2.10
CA ASN A 168 -11.00 -10.79 1.78
C ASN A 168 -11.12 -11.74 2.98
N ILE A 169 -11.23 -11.20 4.21
CA ILE A 169 -11.37 -12.00 5.43
C ILE A 169 -12.59 -11.49 6.20
N GLU A 170 -13.72 -12.16 6.01
CA GLU A 170 -15.02 -11.73 6.56
C GLU A 170 -15.00 -11.53 8.09
N SER A 171 -14.24 -12.34 8.81
CA SER A 171 -14.08 -12.25 10.27
C SER A 171 -13.16 -11.12 10.75
N ALA A 172 -12.34 -10.53 9.86
CA ALA A 172 -11.52 -9.39 10.21
C ALA A 172 -12.37 -8.12 10.29
N LYS A 173 -12.37 -7.47 11.44
CA LYS A 173 -13.13 -6.24 11.73
C LYS A 173 -12.23 -5.24 12.44
N LEU A 174 -12.66 -3.97 12.48
CA LEU A 174 -12.02 -2.89 13.23
C LEU A 174 -12.77 -2.56 14.53
N ASP A 175 -13.66 -3.45 14.97
CA ASP A 175 -14.51 -3.25 16.14
C ASP A 175 -13.67 -2.95 17.40
N GLY A 176 -14.03 -1.89 18.11
CA GLY A 176 -13.31 -1.43 19.30
C GLY A 176 -12.13 -0.48 19.02
N PHE A 177 -11.75 -0.27 17.75
CA PHE A 177 -10.63 0.59 17.34
C PHE A 177 -11.12 1.81 16.53
N SER A 178 -11.76 2.73 17.23
CA SER A 178 -12.49 3.85 16.61
C SER A 178 -11.59 4.80 15.78
N ARG A 179 -10.34 5.01 16.20
CA ARG A 179 -9.39 5.84 15.43
C ARG A 179 -8.99 5.17 14.14
N LEU A 180 -8.77 3.86 14.18
CA LEU A 180 -8.43 3.08 13.00
C LEU A 180 -9.63 3.00 12.04
N GLN A 181 -10.85 2.86 12.55
CA GLN A 181 -12.06 2.96 11.73
C GLN A 181 -12.18 4.34 11.07
N ALA A 182 -12.00 5.42 11.84
CA ALA A 182 -12.04 6.78 11.31
C ALA A 182 -10.95 7.04 10.25
N PHE A 183 -9.74 6.51 10.46
CA PHE A 183 -8.67 6.55 9.47
C PHE A 183 -9.07 5.83 8.17
N TYR A 184 -9.56 4.60 8.29
CA TYR A 184 -9.98 3.80 7.14
C TYR A 184 -11.07 4.51 6.33
N ASP A 185 -12.09 5.03 7.00
CA ASP A 185 -13.20 5.76 6.37
C ASP A 185 -12.75 7.07 5.73
N ALA A 186 -11.84 7.80 6.37
CA ALA A 186 -11.31 9.05 5.85
C ALA A 186 -10.58 8.85 4.51
N ILE A 187 -9.77 7.81 4.38
CA ILE A 187 -9.09 7.49 3.11
C ILE A 187 -10.09 6.95 2.09
N ARG A 188 -10.96 5.99 2.48
CA ARG A 188 -11.98 5.39 1.60
C ARG A 188 -12.89 6.41 0.95
N ASN A 189 -13.27 7.46 1.70
CA ASN A 189 -14.20 8.50 1.28
C ASN A 189 -13.53 9.70 0.59
N ARG A 190 -12.21 9.68 0.37
CA ARG A 190 -11.57 10.69 -0.48
C ARG A 190 -12.13 10.59 -1.90
N PRO A 191 -12.59 11.68 -2.53
CA PRO A 191 -13.31 11.61 -3.80
C PRO A 191 -12.56 10.82 -4.89
N THR A 192 -11.24 11.03 -5.02
CA THR A 192 -10.40 10.35 -6.02
C THR A 192 -10.20 8.87 -5.70
N VAL A 193 -10.03 8.51 -4.44
CA VAL A 193 -9.91 7.11 -3.99
C VAL A 193 -11.24 6.39 -4.15
N ALA A 194 -12.35 7.00 -3.71
CA ALA A 194 -13.68 6.46 -3.86
C ALA A 194 -14.02 6.19 -5.34
N ALA A 195 -13.77 7.17 -6.21
CA ALA A 195 -13.98 7.04 -7.65
C ALA A 195 -13.18 5.87 -8.25
N TYR A 196 -11.90 5.71 -7.86
CA TYR A 196 -11.10 4.58 -8.32
C TYR A 196 -11.62 3.24 -7.81
N VAL A 197 -11.92 3.12 -6.53
CA VAL A 197 -12.40 1.87 -5.92
C VAL A 197 -13.74 1.43 -6.52
N GLU A 198 -14.60 2.38 -6.90
CA GLU A 198 -15.94 2.13 -7.48
C GLU A 198 -15.95 2.04 -9.01
N SER A 199 -14.85 2.39 -9.66
CA SER A 199 -14.76 2.47 -11.13
C SER A 199 -14.91 1.13 -11.86
N GLY A 200 -14.80 0.00 -11.18
CA GLY A 200 -14.68 -1.33 -11.78
C GLY A 200 -13.33 -1.59 -12.46
N LYS A 201 -12.41 -0.61 -12.44
CA LYS A 201 -11.05 -0.76 -12.96
C LYS A 201 -10.09 -1.34 -11.92
N ARG A 202 -10.46 -1.25 -10.64
CA ARG A 202 -9.67 -1.80 -9.54
C ARG A 202 -9.62 -3.32 -9.66
N LEU A 203 -8.44 -3.87 -9.65
CA LEU A 203 -8.20 -5.29 -9.80
C LEU A 203 -8.69 -6.09 -8.56
N SER A 204 -8.92 -7.38 -8.75
CA SER A 204 -9.28 -8.32 -7.68
C SER A 204 -8.04 -8.92 -7.01
#